data_bae61915e1c5856c032bd5e7aa87e60d
#
_entry.id   bae61915e1c5856c032bd5e7aa87e60d
#
_cell.length_a   1.000
_cell.length_b   1.000
_cell.length_c   1.000
_cell.angle_alpha   90.00
_cell.angle_beta   90.00
_cell.angle_gamma   90.00
#
_symmetry.space_group_name_H-M   'P 1'
#
loop_
_entity.id
_entity.type
_entity.pdbx_description
1 polymer ?
#
loop_
_entity_poly.entity_id
_entity_poly.type
_entity_poly.pdbx_seq_one_letter_code
_entity_poly.pdbx_strand_id
1 'polypeptide(L)'
;MKKEDLIAPQTYNIVSEIEKYAENPAKEAILFENEAGATQTITYANLIKNANRIGHVFLNHGLTKGDKVLILMPRAIETYEIYLAALKLGLVIIPSSEMLRTKDLQHRISHGEVSAVVAIAEHLDEFTQIAEYDELIKFVVGGQAEHWHDLTAEKQQASTELAMVETSRDDIALLSYTSGTTAKPKAVIHSHGWGYAHMQTAPKYWLSIEEGDTAWATAAPGWQKWVWSPFLSIMGSGGKAF
;
A
#
# COMPACT_ATOMS: atom_id res chain seq x y z
N MET A 1 -11.03 21.27 16.25
CA MET A 1 -9.77 21.05 15.48
C MET A 1 -9.39 22.36 14.80
N LYS A 2 -8.16 22.79 14.95
CA LYS A 2 -7.63 23.99 14.29
C LYS A 2 -6.86 23.57 13.04
N LYS A 3 -6.55 24.50 12.14
CA LYS A 3 -5.80 24.21 10.92
C LYS A 3 -4.41 23.63 11.22
N GLU A 4 -3.78 24.14 12.27
CA GLU A 4 -2.44 23.70 12.72
C GLU A 4 -2.43 22.24 13.14
N ASP A 5 -3.53 21.72 13.69
CA ASP A 5 -3.67 20.31 14.12
C ASP A 5 -3.63 19.34 12.92
N LEU A 6 -3.79 19.83 11.69
CA LEU A 6 -3.80 19.05 10.45
C LEU A 6 -2.46 19.10 9.71
N ILE A 7 -1.48 19.79 10.25
CA ILE A 7 -0.16 19.93 9.63
C ILE A 7 0.78 18.91 10.29
N ALA A 8 1.22 17.91 9.55
CA ALA A 8 2.21 16.96 10.03
C ALA A 8 3.55 17.63 10.37
N PRO A 9 4.35 17.09 11.27
CA PRO A 9 5.74 17.50 11.46
C PRO A 9 6.50 17.51 10.13
N GLN A 10 7.57 18.32 10.01
CA GLN A 10 8.34 18.41 8.76
C GLN A 10 8.95 17.06 8.38
N THR A 11 9.57 16.37 9.34
CA THR A 11 9.98 14.97 9.20
C THR A 11 8.82 14.10 9.63
N TYR A 12 8.23 13.39 8.68
CA TYR A 12 7.03 12.59 8.93
C TYR A 12 6.88 11.48 7.89
N ASN A 13 6.65 10.27 8.37
CA ASN A 13 6.25 9.12 7.56
C ASN A 13 4.85 8.65 7.98
N ILE A 14 3.95 8.52 7.02
CA ILE A 14 2.54 8.15 7.23
C ILE A 14 2.36 6.83 7.99
N VAL A 15 3.32 5.90 7.86
CA VAL A 15 3.27 4.58 8.51
C VAL A 15 3.38 4.70 10.03
N SER A 16 3.99 5.78 10.57
CA SER A 16 4.13 6.01 12.01
C SER A 16 2.78 6.02 12.75
N GLU A 17 1.71 6.50 12.08
CA GLU A 17 0.36 6.53 12.67
C GLU A 17 -0.27 5.13 12.80
N ILE A 18 0.20 4.17 12.02
CA ILE A 18 -0.27 2.78 12.03
C ILE A 18 0.64 1.91 12.91
N GLU A 19 1.95 2.09 12.76
CA GLU A 19 2.96 1.28 13.45
C GLU A 19 2.91 1.42 14.98
N LYS A 20 2.50 2.58 15.51
CA LYS A 20 2.34 2.80 16.96
C LYS A 20 1.41 1.78 17.63
N TYR A 21 0.43 1.23 16.90
CA TYR A 21 -0.48 0.21 17.43
C TYR A 21 0.14 -1.18 17.53
N ALA A 22 1.30 -1.41 16.91
CA ALA A 22 2.05 -2.66 17.03
C ALA A 22 2.74 -2.84 18.41
N GLU A 23 2.80 -1.79 19.23
CA GLU A 23 3.26 -1.86 20.62
C GLU A 23 2.39 -2.79 21.48
N ASN A 24 1.11 -2.91 21.16
CA ASN A 24 0.22 -3.91 21.75
C ASN A 24 0.20 -5.18 20.87
N PRO A 25 0.89 -6.27 21.26
CA PRO A 25 1.00 -7.47 20.42
C PRO A 25 -0.32 -8.20 20.18
N ALA A 26 -1.34 -7.95 21.01
CA ALA A 26 -2.65 -8.57 20.90
C ALA A 26 -3.65 -7.72 20.10
N LYS A 27 -3.29 -6.48 19.71
CA LYS A 27 -4.22 -5.59 19.00
C LYS A 27 -4.45 -6.08 17.57
N GLU A 28 -5.68 -6.45 17.29
CA GLU A 28 -6.09 -6.91 15.95
C GLU A 28 -6.13 -5.75 14.95
N ALA A 29 -5.59 -5.99 13.75
CA ALA A 29 -5.53 -5.03 12.67
C ALA A 29 -6.49 -5.37 11.53
N ILE A 30 -6.58 -6.64 11.17
CA ILE A 30 -7.40 -7.10 10.05
C ILE A 30 -8.10 -8.40 10.45
N LEU A 31 -9.40 -8.49 10.15
CA LEU A 31 -10.16 -9.71 10.06
C LEU A 31 -10.45 -9.97 8.58
N PHE A 32 -9.88 -11.00 8.02
CA PHE A 32 -10.06 -11.39 6.63
C PHE A 32 -10.95 -12.64 6.56
N GLU A 33 -11.91 -12.62 5.63
CA GLU A 33 -12.73 -13.78 5.29
C GLU A 33 -12.59 -14.06 3.79
N ASN A 34 -12.25 -15.30 3.46
CA ASN A 34 -12.14 -15.71 2.07
C ASN A 34 -13.51 -16.16 1.50
N GLU A 35 -13.57 -16.43 0.19
CA GLU A 35 -14.79 -16.84 -0.50
C GLU A 35 -15.41 -18.14 0.03
N ALA A 36 -14.64 -19.00 0.69
CA ALA A 36 -15.12 -20.22 1.34
C ALA A 36 -15.63 -19.97 2.77
N GLY A 37 -15.63 -18.74 3.26
CA GLY A 37 -16.05 -18.36 4.61
C GLY A 37 -15.00 -18.66 5.69
N ALA A 38 -13.79 -19.03 5.33
CA ALA A 38 -12.72 -19.20 6.30
C ALA A 38 -12.15 -17.83 6.71
N THR A 39 -12.03 -17.61 8.02
CA THR A 39 -11.57 -16.36 8.59
C THR A 39 -10.13 -16.45 9.07
N GLN A 40 -9.40 -15.34 8.94
CA GLN A 40 -8.05 -15.14 9.46
C GLN A 40 -7.96 -13.77 10.12
N THR A 41 -7.39 -13.71 11.31
CA THR A 41 -7.10 -12.44 11.99
C THR A 41 -5.60 -12.21 12.06
N ILE A 42 -5.16 -10.99 11.75
CA ILE A 42 -3.78 -10.56 11.93
C ILE A 42 -3.73 -9.37 12.89
N THR A 43 -2.75 -9.37 13.79
CA THR A 43 -2.50 -8.24 14.70
C THR A 43 -1.65 -7.17 14.02
N TYR A 44 -1.70 -5.92 14.52
CA TYR A 44 -0.81 -4.84 14.07
C TYR A 44 0.66 -5.25 14.18
N ALA A 45 1.05 -5.89 15.27
CA ALA A 45 2.42 -6.36 15.46
C ALA A 45 2.88 -7.32 14.35
N ASN A 46 2.05 -8.30 13.99
CA ASN A 46 2.38 -9.27 12.94
C ASN A 46 2.33 -8.62 11.55
N LEU A 47 1.38 -7.73 11.32
CA LEU A 47 1.25 -6.99 10.06
C LEU A 47 2.51 -6.14 9.81
N ILE A 48 2.99 -5.40 10.81
CA ILE A 48 4.21 -4.59 10.69
C ILE A 48 5.46 -5.48 10.52
N LYS A 49 5.58 -6.60 11.24
CA LYS A 49 6.68 -7.55 11.03
C LYS A 49 6.71 -8.08 9.59
N ASN A 50 5.56 -8.42 9.03
CA ASN A 50 5.49 -8.89 7.65
C ASN A 50 5.79 -7.78 6.65
N ALA A 51 5.30 -6.56 6.88
CA ALA A 51 5.65 -5.39 6.08
C ALA A 51 7.16 -5.12 6.13
N ASN A 52 7.80 -5.23 7.30
CA ASN A 52 9.25 -5.08 7.44
C ASN A 52 10.02 -6.11 6.59
N ARG A 53 9.58 -7.36 6.57
CA ARG A 53 10.18 -8.40 5.72
C ARG A 53 10.09 -8.04 4.23
N ILE A 54 8.92 -7.59 3.78
CA ILE A 54 8.72 -7.13 2.40
C ILE A 54 9.61 -5.92 2.11
N GLY A 55 9.73 -4.99 3.05
CA GLY A 55 10.63 -3.84 2.91
C GLY A 55 12.09 -4.26 2.69
N HIS A 56 12.57 -5.29 3.39
CA HIS A 56 13.91 -5.83 3.14
C HIS A 56 14.03 -6.44 1.74
N VAL A 57 13.01 -7.13 1.25
CA VAL A 57 13.02 -7.65 -0.12
C VAL A 57 13.14 -6.49 -1.12
N PHE A 58 12.35 -5.43 -0.97
CA PHE A 58 12.42 -4.25 -1.83
C PHE A 58 13.80 -3.60 -1.83
N LEU A 59 14.41 -3.42 -0.65
CA LEU A 59 15.78 -2.90 -0.54
C LEU A 59 16.82 -3.80 -1.19
N ASN A 60 16.71 -5.12 -1.03
CA ASN A 60 17.64 -6.09 -1.62
C ASN A 60 17.59 -6.08 -3.15
N HIS A 61 16.46 -5.72 -3.74
CA HIS A 61 16.29 -5.52 -5.17
C HIS A 61 16.55 -4.09 -5.64
N GLY A 62 17.11 -3.24 -4.77
CA GLY A 62 17.62 -1.92 -5.14
C GLY A 62 16.59 -0.78 -5.11
N LEU A 63 15.36 -1.01 -4.61
CA LEU A 63 14.40 0.06 -4.46
C LEU A 63 14.83 1.05 -3.37
N THR A 64 14.68 2.33 -3.65
CA THR A 64 15.09 3.43 -2.78
C THR A 64 13.98 4.47 -2.65
N LYS A 65 14.06 5.33 -1.64
CA LYS A 65 13.10 6.42 -1.42
C LYS A 65 12.82 7.21 -2.71
N GLY A 66 11.55 7.38 -3.02
CA GLY A 66 11.06 8.09 -4.20
C GLY A 66 10.78 7.19 -5.41
N ASP A 67 11.29 5.94 -5.41
CA ASP A 67 10.93 4.97 -6.44
C ASP A 67 9.44 4.67 -6.43
N LYS A 68 8.87 4.47 -7.61
CA LYS A 68 7.43 4.26 -7.78
C LYS A 68 7.13 2.78 -7.99
N VAL A 69 6.20 2.26 -7.18
CA VAL A 69 5.78 0.85 -7.20
C VAL A 69 4.31 0.76 -7.60
N LEU A 70 4.04 0.16 -8.76
CA LEU A 70 2.69 -0.16 -9.18
C LEU A 70 2.23 -1.45 -8.50
N ILE A 71 1.09 -1.39 -7.80
CA ILE A 71 0.57 -2.50 -7.00
C ILE A 71 -0.76 -2.94 -7.58
N LEU A 72 -0.77 -4.14 -8.18
CA LEU A 72 -1.92 -4.79 -8.80
C LEU A 72 -2.30 -6.04 -7.97
N MET A 73 -2.99 -5.80 -6.87
CA MET A 73 -3.29 -6.80 -5.85
C MET A 73 -4.79 -6.84 -5.52
N PRO A 74 -5.34 -8.04 -5.20
CA PRO A 74 -6.72 -8.19 -4.71
C PRO A 74 -6.86 -7.72 -3.27
N ARG A 75 -8.08 -7.89 -2.71
CA ARG A 75 -8.27 -7.81 -1.26
C ARG A 75 -7.59 -9.01 -0.60
N ALA A 76 -6.47 -8.74 0.05
CA ALA A 76 -5.68 -9.72 0.78
C ALA A 76 -4.92 -9.03 1.91
N ILE A 77 -4.51 -9.78 2.91
CA ILE A 77 -3.66 -9.27 3.99
C ILE A 77 -2.34 -8.76 3.41
N GLU A 78 -1.78 -9.48 2.45
CA GLU A 78 -0.53 -9.12 1.76
C GLU A 78 -0.59 -7.73 1.10
N THR A 79 -1.75 -7.29 0.66
CA THR A 79 -1.91 -5.95 0.08
C THR A 79 -1.63 -4.85 1.10
N TYR A 80 -2.09 -5.02 2.33
CA TYR A 80 -1.77 -4.09 3.43
C TYR A 80 -0.27 -4.14 3.78
N GLU A 81 0.31 -5.34 3.84
CA GLU A 81 1.74 -5.53 4.12
C GLU A 81 2.62 -4.82 3.08
N ILE A 82 2.29 -4.97 1.78
CA ILE A 82 3.00 -4.36 0.66
C ILE A 82 2.90 -2.83 0.71
N TYR A 83 1.72 -2.28 0.98
CA TYR A 83 1.52 -0.84 1.09
C TYR A 83 2.31 -0.26 2.26
N LEU A 84 2.26 -0.91 3.43
CA LEU A 84 3.02 -0.49 4.61
C LEU A 84 4.54 -0.56 4.35
N ALA A 85 5.02 -1.63 3.73
CA ALA A 85 6.43 -1.80 3.37
C ALA A 85 6.92 -0.68 2.45
N ALA A 86 6.18 -0.43 1.36
CA ALA A 86 6.53 0.60 0.39
C ALA A 86 6.54 1.99 1.04
N LEU A 87 5.48 2.36 1.76
CA LEU A 87 5.39 3.67 2.40
C LEU A 87 6.42 3.86 3.51
N LYS A 88 6.77 2.82 4.27
CA LYS A 88 7.80 2.85 5.31
C LYS A 88 9.18 3.17 4.74
N LEU A 89 9.46 2.70 3.53
CA LEU A 89 10.67 2.99 2.77
C LEU A 89 10.65 4.34 2.04
N GLY A 90 9.53 5.06 2.09
CA GLY A 90 9.35 6.30 1.33
C GLY A 90 9.21 6.07 -0.17
N LEU A 91 8.79 4.87 -0.59
CA LEU A 91 8.41 4.59 -1.97
C LEU A 91 7.05 5.23 -2.26
N VAL A 92 6.81 5.54 -3.52
CA VAL A 92 5.53 6.06 -4.00
C VAL A 92 4.67 4.92 -4.50
N ILE A 93 3.53 4.65 -3.84
CA ILE A 93 2.63 3.59 -4.29
C ILE A 93 1.69 4.09 -5.39
N ILE A 94 1.49 3.24 -6.41
CA ILE A 94 0.52 3.44 -7.49
C ILE A 94 -0.54 2.34 -7.39
N PRO A 95 -1.63 2.57 -6.63
CA PRO A 95 -2.71 1.61 -6.52
C PRO A 95 -3.32 1.33 -7.89
N SER A 96 -3.42 0.06 -8.26
CA SER A 96 -3.91 -0.36 -9.56
C SER A 96 -4.94 -1.47 -9.44
N SER A 97 -6.09 -1.30 -10.10
CA SER A 97 -7.18 -2.26 -10.06
C SER A 97 -6.88 -3.49 -10.93
N GLU A 98 -7.26 -4.66 -10.48
CA GLU A 98 -7.18 -5.92 -11.24
C GLU A 98 -8.00 -5.90 -12.54
N MET A 99 -8.89 -4.92 -12.69
CA MET A 99 -9.66 -4.71 -13.94
C MET A 99 -8.83 -4.06 -15.05
N LEU A 100 -7.66 -3.54 -14.74
CA LEU A 100 -6.77 -2.92 -15.72
C LEU A 100 -6.22 -3.97 -16.69
N ARG A 101 -5.99 -3.54 -17.91
CA ARG A 101 -5.42 -4.35 -18.98
C ARG A 101 -4.11 -3.71 -19.45
N THR A 102 -3.36 -4.45 -20.23
CA THR A 102 -2.04 -4.06 -20.75
C THR A 102 -1.95 -2.59 -21.16
N LYS A 103 -2.92 -2.07 -21.90
CA LYS A 103 -2.93 -0.66 -22.34
C LYS A 103 -2.98 0.34 -21.18
N ASP A 104 -3.78 0.02 -20.15
CA ASP A 104 -3.93 0.90 -18.98
C ASP A 104 -2.69 0.83 -18.09
N LEU A 105 -2.10 -0.36 -17.95
CA LEU A 105 -0.85 -0.59 -17.23
C LEU A 105 0.31 0.11 -17.94
N GLN A 106 0.44 -0.04 -19.26
CA GLN A 106 1.45 0.68 -20.05
C GLN A 106 1.42 2.19 -19.79
N HIS A 107 0.22 2.79 -19.83
CA HIS A 107 0.09 4.22 -19.58
C HIS A 107 0.55 4.61 -18.16
N ARG A 108 0.19 3.82 -17.14
CA ARG A 108 0.58 4.11 -15.76
C ARG A 108 2.07 3.92 -15.53
N ILE A 109 2.65 2.90 -16.13
CA ILE A 109 4.07 2.57 -16.01
C ILE A 109 4.92 3.67 -16.67
N SER A 110 4.66 3.99 -17.94
CA SER A 110 5.41 5.01 -18.64
C SER A 110 5.20 6.42 -18.05
N HIS A 111 3.94 6.83 -17.85
CA HIS A 111 3.63 8.17 -17.33
C HIS A 111 4.05 8.33 -15.85
N GLY A 112 3.94 7.26 -15.08
CA GLY A 112 4.33 7.23 -13.67
C GLY A 112 5.83 7.06 -13.47
N GLU A 113 6.60 6.70 -14.49
CA GLU A 113 8.02 6.32 -14.39
C GLU A 113 8.19 5.25 -13.30
N VAL A 114 7.50 4.12 -13.46
CA VAL A 114 7.45 3.04 -12.47
C VAL A 114 8.75 2.28 -12.44
N SER A 115 9.34 2.10 -11.25
CA SER A 115 10.56 1.32 -11.04
C SER A 115 10.26 -0.17 -10.79
N ALA A 116 9.14 -0.45 -10.12
CA ALA A 116 8.77 -1.83 -9.80
C ALA A 116 7.27 -2.08 -9.88
N VAL A 117 6.92 -3.35 -10.09
CA VAL A 117 5.54 -3.83 -10.07
C VAL A 117 5.38 -4.97 -9.08
N VAL A 118 4.24 -5.01 -8.40
CA VAL A 118 3.82 -6.13 -7.54
C VAL A 118 2.46 -6.61 -8.03
N ALA A 119 2.36 -7.91 -8.37
CA ALA A 119 1.12 -8.49 -8.86
C ALA A 119 0.95 -9.95 -8.38
N ILE A 120 -0.28 -10.46 -8.45
CA ILE A 120 -0.57 -11.89 -8.30
C ILE A 120 -0.37 -12.63 -9.63
N ALA A 121 -0.19 -13.96 -9.55
CA ALA A 121 0.11 -14.81 -10.71
C ALA A 121 -0.91 -14.69 -11.86
N GLU A 122 -2.17 -14.47 -11.54
CA GLU A 122 -3.27 -14.39 -12.50
C GLU A 122 -3.21 -13.17 -13.44
N HIS A 123 -2.41 -12.14 -13.11
CA HIS A 123 -2.33 -10.90 -13.87
C HIS A 123 -0.99 -10.67 -14.57
N LEU A 124 -0.05 -11.60 -14.50
CA LEU A 124 1.30 -11.40 -15.04
C LEU A 124 1.32 -11.24 -16.57
N ASP A 125 0.42 -11.91 -17.27
CA ASP A 125 0.32 -11.83 -18.73
C ASP A 125 0.02 -10.41 -19.23
N GLU A 126 -0.65 -9.59 -18.41
CA GLU A 126 -0.94 -8.19 -18.75
C GLU A 126 0.32 -7.32 -18.84
N PHE A 127 1.43 -7.77 -18.26
CA PHE A 127 2.71 -7.04 -18.27
C PHE A 127 3.63 -7.43 -19.42
N THR A 128 3.47 -8.60 -20.04
CA THR A 128 4.41 -9.16 -21.03
C THR A 128 4.62 -8.29 -22.28
N GLN A 129 3.65 -7.44 -22.62
CA GLN A 129 3.68 -6.57 -23.80
C GLN A 129 3.99 -5.11 -23.45
N ILE A 130 4.36 -4.82 -22.20
CA ILE A 130 4.73 -3.47 -21.76
C ILE A 130 6.12 -3.13 -22.27
N ALA A 131 6.30 -1.93 -22.83
CA ALA A 131 7.55 -1.52 -23.46
C ALA A 131 8.74 -1.52 -22.48
N GLU A 132 8.50 -1.17 -21.22
CA GLU A 132 9.50 -1.12 -20.15
C GLU A 132 9.65 -2.44 -19.39
N TYR A 133 9.07 -3.55 -19.89
CA TYR A 133 9.00 -4.84 -19.16
C TYR A 133 10.34 -5.33 -18.62
N ASP A 134 11.41 -5.23 -19.41
CA ASP A 134 12.73 -5.72 -19.02
C ASP A 134 13.44 -4.80 -18.01
N GLU A 135 13.02 -3.53 -17.93
CA GLU A 135 13.58 -2.53 -17.04
C GLU A 135 12.93 -2.55 -15.65
N LEU A 136 11.72 -3.14 -15.55
CA LEU A 136 10.96 -3.21 -14.30
C LEU A 136 11.52 -4.27 -13.35
N ILE A 137 11.60 -3.92 -12.06
CA ILE A 137 11.72 -4.91 -10.99
C ILE A 137 10.33 -5.51 -10.78
N LYS A 138 10.21 -6.84 -10.90
CA LYS A 138 8.91 -7.52 -10.93
C LYS A 138 8.77 -8.48 -9.77
N PHE A 139 7.75 -8.30 -8.92
CA PHE A 139 7.44 -9.16 -7.78
C PHE A 139 6.10 -9.86 -7.98
N VAL A 140 6.09 -11.19 -7.86
CA VAL A 140 4.87 -12.00 -7.84
C VAL A 140 4.53 -12.43 -6.41
N VAL A 141 3.25 -12.36 -6.08
CA VAL A 141 2.69 -12.84 -4.80
C VAL A 141 1.91 -14.12 -5.02
N GLY A 142 2.17 -15.13 -4.17
CA GLY A 142 1.40 -16.37 -4.17
C GLY A 142 1.75 -17.34 -5.30
N GLY A 143 2.91 -17.21 -5.92
CA GLY A 143 3.34 -18.10 -7.00
C GLY A 143 4.77 -17.87 -7.44
N GLN A 144 5.17 -18.62 -8.47
CA GLN A 144 6.46 -18.46 -9.14
C GLN A 144 6.23 -18.20 -10.62
N ALA A 145 7.00 -17.26 -11.19
CA ALA A 145 6.96 -16.98 -12.62
C ALA A 145 8.36 -16.61 -13.12
N GLU A 146 8.63 -16.97 -14.35
CA GLU A 146 9.89 -16.63 -15.01
C GLU A 146 10.04 -15.11 -15.10
N HIS A 147 11.23 -14.59 -14.77
CA HIS A 147 11.55 -13.16 -14.70
C HIS A 147 10.84 -12.35 -13.61
N TRP A 148 10.17 -13.01 -12.65
CA TRP A 148 9.53 -12.41 -11.48
C TRP A 148 10.15 -12.93 -10.19
N HIS A 149 10.38 -12.05 -9.23
CA HIS A 149 10.84 -12.40 -7.89
C HIS A 149 9.66 -12.92 -7.05
N ASP A 150 9.81 -14.08 -6.44
CA ASP A 150 8.79 -14.66 -5.55
C ASP A 150 8.79 -13.90 -4.21
N LEU A 151 7.93 -12.86 -4.11
CA LEU A 151 7.83 -12.04 -2.91
C LEU A 151 7.43 -12.86 -1.68
N THR A 152 6.60 -13.89 -1.86
CA THR A 152 6.13 -14.74 -0.76
C THR A 152 7.27 -15.58 -0.19
N ALA A 153 8.10 -16.17 -1.03
CA ALA A 153 9.25 -16.96 -0.60
C ALA A 153 10.36 -16.10 -0.02
N GLU A 154 10.70 -14.99 -0.68
CA GLU A 154 11.80 -14.10 -0.25
C GLU A 154 11.50 -13.45 1.11
N LYS A 155 10.25 -12.98 1.35
CA LYS A 155 9.89 -12.37 2.64
C LYS A 155 10.07 -13.32 3.83
N GLN A 156 9.96 -14.64 3.64
CA GLN A 156 10.13 -15.61 4.73
C GLN A 156 11.55 -15.65 5.28
N GLN A 157 12.55 -15.32 4.46
CA GLN A 157 13.97 -15.28 4.81
C GLN A 157 14.43 -13.91 5.35
N ALA A 158 13.59 -12.90 5.22
CA ALA A 158 13.93 -11.52 5.56
C ALA A 158 13.72 -11.22 7.05
N SER A 159 14.44 -10.22 7.57
CA SER A 159 14.30 -9.73 8.95
C SER A 159 12.93 -9.11 9.20
N THR A 160 12.43 -9.30 10.44
CA THR A 160 11.21 -8.65 10.93
C THR A 160 11.43 -7.23 11.45
N GLU A 161 12.68 -6.79 11.53
CA GLU A 161 13.05 -5.46 12.00
C GLU A 161 13.53 -4.62 10.82
N LEU A 162 12.91 -3.48 10.62
CA LEU A 162 13.24 -2.52 9.57
C LEU A 162 13.09 -1.11 10.11
N ALA A 163 14.15 -0.32 10.02
CA ALA A 163 14.07 1.10 10.34
C ALA A 163 13.20 1.84 9.32
N MET A 164 12.38 2.76 9.82
CA MET A 164 11.60 3.65 8.96
C MET A 164 12.55 4.63 8.27
N VAL A 165 12.42 4.76 6.96
CA VAL A 165 13.18 5.74 6.19
C VAL A 165 12.67 7.14 6.50
N GLU A 166 13.57 8.07 6.71
CA GLU A 166 13.23 9.47 6.94
C GLU A 166 12.57 10.08 5.69
N THR A 167 11.34 10.53 5.84
CA THR A 167 10.58 11.25 4.82
C THR A 167 10.17 12.63 5.32
N SER A 168 10.00 13.57 4.39
CA SER A 168 9.32 14.83 4.64
C SER A 168 7.81 14.65 4.52
N ARG A 169 7.04 15.44 5.25
CA ARG A 169 5.58 15.52 5.04
C ARG A 169 5.20 15.91 3.60
N ASP A 170 6.11 16.56 2.88
CA ASP A 170 5.89 17.01 1.51
C ASP A 170 6.30 15.95 0.46
N ASP A 171 7.01 14.88 0.87
CA ASP A 171 7.35 13.77 -0.01
C ASP A 171 6.07 13.05 -0.50
N ILE A 172 6.09 12.66 -1.77
CA ILE A 172 4.97 11.95 -2.39
C ILE A 172 4.87 10.54 -1.79
N ALA A 173 3.68 10.17 -1.33
CA ALA A 173 3.37 8.83 -0.82
C ALA A 173 2.52 8.02 -1.81
N LEU A 174 1.58 8.69 -2.50
CA LEU A 174 0.69 8.04 -3.46
C LEU A 174 0.63 8.82 -4.77
N LEU A 175 0.56 8.06 -5.85
CA LEU A 175 0.22 8.54 -7.19
C LEU A 175 -1.02 7.78 -7.67
N SER A 176 -2.16 8.45 -7.71
CA SER A 176 -3.44 7.82 -8.03
C SER A 176 -3.95 8.27 -9.39
N TYR A 177 -4.35 7.31 -10.22
CA TYR A 177 -4.92 7.59 -11.54
C TYR A 177 -6.44 7.67 -11.47
N THR A 178 -6.99 8.77 -11.98
CA THR A 178 -8.44 8.98 -12.06
C THR A 178 -8.87 9.04 -13.52
N SER A 179 -10.09 8.54 -13.82
CA SER A 179 -10.73 8.76 -15.11
C SER A 179 -11.07 10.25 -15.25
N GLY A 180 -10.15 11.02 -15.83
CA GLY A 180 -10.38 12.43 -16.12
C GLY A 180 -11.48 12.63 -17.17
N THR A 181 -11.98 13.85 -17.30
CA THR A 181 -12.89 14.26 -18.39
C THR A 181 -12.24 14.25 -19.78
N THR A 182 -10.93 13.98 -19.84
CA THR A 182 -10.13 13.84 -21.07
C THR A 182 -9.82 12.38 -21.34
N ALA A 183 -9.47 12.03 -22.58
CA ALA A 183 -9.30 10.66 -23.06
C ALA A 183 -8.23 9.81 -22.32
N LYS A 184 -7.34 10.41 -21.54
CA LYS A 184 -6.31 9.70 -20.76
C LYS A 184 -6.49 9.95 -19.26
N PRO A 185 -6.28 8.91 -18.40
CA PRO A 185 -6.30 9.06 -16.95
C PRO A 185 -5.28 10.11 -16.47
N LYS A 186 -5.69 10.92 -15.48
CA LYS A 186 -4.82 11.92 -14.85
C LYS A 186 -4.27 11.35 -13.55
N ALA A 187 -3.01 11.67 -13.25
CA ALA A 187 -2.37 11.33 -11.99
C ALA A 187 -2.65 12.42 -10.95
N VAL A 188 -3.07 12.01 -9.76
CA VAL A 188 -3.24 12.85 -8.57
C VAL A 188 -2.22 12.44 -7.53
N ILE A 189 -1.47 13.41 -7.03
CA ILE A 189 -0.40 13.22 -6.05
C ILE A 189 -0.95 13.46 -4.64
N HIS A 190 -0.60 12.57 -3.70
CA HIS A 190 -0.84 12.76 -2.28
C HIS A 190 0.47 12.57 -1.51
N SER A 191 0.80 13.53 -0.65
CA SER A 191 2.00 13.48 0.18
C SER A 191 1.77 12.72 1.49
N HIS A 192 2.85 12.42 2.22
CA HIS A 192 2.76 11.89 3.57
C HIS A 192 1.94 12.81 4.48
N GLY A 193 2.14 14.13 4.40
CA GLY A 193 1.38 15.09 5.19
C GLY A 193 -0.10 15.17 4.85
N TRP A 194 -0.48 14.91 3.59
CA TRP A 194 -1.89 14.77 3.24
C TRP A 194 -2.51 13.57 3.97
N GLY A 195 -1.82 12.44 4.02
CA GLY A 195 -2.29 11.26 4.75
C GLY A 195 -2.45 11.51 6.24
N TYR A 196 -1.55 12.29 6.85
CA TYR A 196 -1.70 12.73 8.23
C TYR A 196 -3.03 13.47 8.45
N ALA A 197 -3.27 14.53 7.67
CA ALA A 197 -4.50 15.31 7.77
C ALA A 197 -5.76 14.45 7.54
N HIS A 198 -5.68 13.48 6.62
CA HIS A 198 -6.77 12.56 6.34
C HIS A 198 -7.07 11.66 7.55
N MET A 199 -6.05 11.07 8.18
CA MET A 199 -6.21 10.21 9.36
C MET A 199 -6.69 10.98 10.61
N GLN A 200 -6.38 12.29 10.71
CA GLN A 200 -6.92 13.13 11.81
C GLN A 200 -8.39 13.50 11.61
N THR A 201 -8.91 13.44 10.39
CA THR A 201 -10.24 13.97 10.07
C THR A 201 -11.25 12.88 9.68
N ALA A 202 -10.93 12.04 8.71
CA ALA A 202 -11.88 11.12 8.10
C ALA A 202 -12.44 10.08 9.10
N PRO A 203 -11.65 9.42 9.95
CA PRO A 203 -12.18 8.47 10.93
C PRO A 203 -13.24 9.11 11.81
N LYS A 204 -12.91 10.27 12.39
CA LYS A 204 -13.74 10.92 13.41
C LYS A 204 -14.96 11.65 12.83
N TYR A 205 -14.79 12.42 11.76
CA TYR A 205 -15.82 13.37 11.31
C TYR A 205 -16.64 12.87 10.12
N TRP A 206 -16.16 11.82 9.45
CA TRP A 206 -16.84 11.27 8.29
C TRP A 206 -17.30 9.82 8.52
N LEU A 207 -16.44 8.97 9.11
CA LEU A 207 -16.72 7.55 9.25
C LEU A 207 -17.20 7.16 10.64
N SER A 208 -17.05 8.03 11.64
CA SER A 208 -17.35 7.77 13.05
C SER A 208 -16.67 6.50 13.59
N ILE A 209 -15.39 6.31 13.23
CA ILE A 209 -14.58 5.18 13.64
C ILE A 209 -13.75 5.59 14.84
N GLU A 210 -13.78 4.78 15.88
CA GLU A 210 -12.95 4.89 17.08
C GLU A 210 -11.93 3.73 17.15
N GLU A 211 -10.98 3.87 18.06
CA GLU A 211 -9.97 2.82 18.29
C GLU A 211 -10.63 1.51 18.74
N GLY A 212 -10.31 0.40 18.07
CA GLY A 212 -10.87 -0.92 18.36
C GLY A 212 -12.12 -1.27 17.58
N ASP A 213 -12.75 -0.31 16.89
CA ASP A 213 -13.88 -0.59 16.02
C ASP A 213 -13.51 -1.51 14.87
N THR A 214 -14.45 -2.34 14.43
CA THR A 214 -14.33 -3.11 13.19
C THR A 214 -15.10 -2.41 12.08
N ALA A 215 -14.45 -2.12 10.98
CA ALA A 215 -15.09 -1.46 9.85
C ALA A 215 -14.76 -2.12 8.52
N TRP A 216 -15.76 -2.18 7.66
CA TRP A 216 -15.67 -2.76 6.32
C TRP A 216 -15.86 -1.70 5.25
N ALA A 217 -15.03 -1.77 4.21
CA ALA A 217 -15.18 -0.96 3.01
C ALA A 217 -15.38 -1.84 1.78
N THR A 218 -16.41 -1.54 1.01
CA THR A 218 -16.74 -2.29 -0.22
C THR A 218 -15.78 -2.02 -1.38
N ALA A 219 -14.98 -0.92 -1.31
CA ALA A 219 -13.99 -0.61 -2.32
C ALA A 219 -12.91 -1.69 -2.38
N ALA A 220 -12.38 -1.97 -3.58
CA ALA A 220 -11.26 -2.88 -3.79
C ALA A 220 -9.92 -2.12 -3.81
N PRO A 221 -8.78 -2.79 -3.50
CA PRO A 221 -7.46 -2.26 -3.75
C PRO A 221 -7.33 -1.77 -5.21
N GLY A 222 -6.54 -0.72 -5.43
CA GLY A 222 -6.47 -0.08 -6.74
C GLY A 222 -7.45 1.07 -6.92
N TRP A 223 -8.47 1.18 -6.08
CA TRP A 223 -9.31 2.37 -5.99
C TRP A 223 -8.83 3.27 -4.86
N GLN A 224 -8.78 4.58 -5.08
CA GLN A 224 -8.37 5.55 -4.06
C GLN A 224 -9.18 5.41 -2.77
N LYS A 225 -10.47 5.11 -2.90
CA LYS A 225 -11.36 4.95 -1.76
C LYS A 225 -10.94 3.82 -0.81
N TRP A 226 -10.32 2.76 -1.33
CA TRP A 226 -9.76 1.70 -0.50
C TRP A 226 -8.56 2.20 0.31
N VAL A 227 -7.66 2.95 -0.32
CA VAL A 227 -6.51 3.54 0.38
C VAL A 227 -6.98 4.51 1.48
N TRP A 228 -7.99 5.31 1.20
CA TRP A 228 -8.47 6.32 2.14
C TRP A 228 -9.27 5.73 3.30
N SER A 229 -10.07 4.69 3.09
CA SER A 229 -10.95 4.13 4.11
C SER A 229 -10.32 2.95 4.84
N PRO A 230 -10.26 1.72 4.33
CA PRO A 230 -9.75 0.62 5.14
C PRO A 230 -8.26 0.78 5.47
N PHE A 231 -7.45 1.31 4.55
CA PHE A 231 -6.03 1.40 4.81
C PHE A 231 -5.68 2.59 5.71
N LEU A 232 -5.98 3.83 5.34
CA LEU A 232 -5.58 4.99 6.14
C LEU A 232 -6.52 5.26 7.31
N SER A 233 -7.84 5.37 7.05
CA SER A 233 -8.76 5.79 8.11
C SER A 233 -8.93 4.75 9.19
N ILE A 234 -9.18 3.48 8.84
CA ILE A 234 -9.40 2.43 9.82
C ILE A 234 -8.11 2.11 10.56
N MET A 235 -7.03 1.83 9.83
CA MET A 235 -5.75 1.46 10.46
C MET A 235 -5.10 2.63 11.21
N GLY A 236 -5.19 3.86 10.68
CA GLY A 236 -4.64 5.05 11.33
C GLY A 236 -5.38 5.46 12.60
N SER A 237 -6.63 5.00 12.80
CA SER A 237 -7.37 5.16 14.06
C SER A 237 -7.19 4.00 15.04
N GLY A 238 -6.43 2.96 14.69
CA GLY A 238 -6.30 1.74 15.50
C GLY A 238 -7.54 0.86 15.48
N GLY A 239 -8.37 1.00 14.47
CA GLY A 239 -9.50 0.12 14.19
C GLY A 239 -9.05 -1.18 13.53
N LYS A 240 -10.01 -2.09 13.33
CA LYS A 240 -9.82 -3.36 12.65
C LYS A 240 -10.51 -3.32 11.28
N ALA A 241 -9.74 -3.50 10.20
CA ALA A 241 -10.30 -3.65 8.86
C ALA A 241 -10.93 -5.05 8.67
N PHE A 242 -12.10 -5.10 7.98
CA PHE A 242 -12.76 -6.34 7.59
C PHE A 242 -12.83 -6.44 6.07
#